data_0b496a5b28940451eec4a4efa6832cda
#
_entry.id   0b496a5b28940451eec4a4efa6832cda
#
_cell.length_a   1.000
_cell.length_b   1.000
_cell.length_c   1.000
_cell.angle_alpha   90.00
_cell.angle_beta   90.00
_cell.angle_gamma   90.00
#
_symmetry.space_group_name_H-M   'P 1'
#
loop_
_entity.id
_entity.type
_entity.pdbx_description
1 polymer ?
#
loop_
_entity_poly.entity_id
_entity_poly.type
_entity_poly.pdbx_seq_one_letter_code
_entity_poly.pdbx_strand_id
1 'polypeptide(L)'
;MKYAYIRVSTQMQTSEGQRYEIENWCRLRNWTIDRWVVETVSGMSGLDKRTLGKTLHKMKEGDILVCTELSRLGRNMMMVMSILNYCSQKKISVYSIKDRFELSDTINSKIIAFAFSLAAEIERNLISQRTREALSAKKEAGIRLGRPKGKTEKQKRFEEMLPAILKAKANGVPYKLLAEKLGIHRNTLYRYLKAENTPRKTEN
;
A
#
# COMPACT_ATOMS: atom_id res chain seq x y z
N MET A 1 13.82 -7.21 -21.59
CA MET A 1 12.71 -6.41 -22.14
C MET A 1 12.79 -4.97 -21.63
N LYS A 2 12.25 -4.00 -22.41
CA LYS A 2 12.22 -2.59 -22.03
C LYS A 2 10.79 -2.17 -21.72
N TYR A 3 10.56 -1.74 -20.49
CA TYR A 3 9.26 -1.30 -19.98
C TYR A 3 9.26 0.22 -19.83
N ALA A 4 8.25 0.89 -20.35
CA ALA A 4 8.00 2.30 -20.09
C ALA A 4 6.90 2.45 -19.05
N TYR A 5 7.16 3.20 -18.00
CA TYR A 5 6.18 3.46 -16.96
C TYR A 5 5.68 4.89 -16.98
N ILE A 6 4.38 5.05 -17.03
CA ILE A 6 3.66 6.32 -17.01
C ILE A 6 2.71 6.30 -15.82
N ARG A 7 2.76 7.35 -15.00
CA ARG A 7 1.78 7.58 -13.96
C ARG A 7 1.00 8.85 -14.23
N VAL A 8 -0.32 8.71 -14.32
CA VAL A 8 -1.24 9.83 -14.47
C VAL A 8 -2.04 10.05 -13.19
N SER A 9 -2.31 11.30 -12.85
CA SER A 9 -3.44 11.68 -12.03
C SER A 9 -4.68 11.73 -12.95
N THR A 10 -5.86 11.98 -12.43
CA THR A 10 -7.13 12.00 -13.18
C THR A 10 -7.19 12.89 -14.46
N GLN A 11 -6.12 13.55 -14.87
CA GLN A 11 -6.07 14.39 -16.07
C GLN A 11 -5.36 13.68 -17.22
N MET A 12 -6.09 13.40 -18.29
CA MET A 12 -5.59 12.72 -19.51
C MET A 12 -4.43 13.41 -20.21
N GLN A 13 -4.28 14.72 -20.09
CA GLN A 13 -3.23 15.50 -20.78
C GLN A 13 -1.80 15.16 -20.39
N THR A 14 -1.56 14.58 -19.21
CA THR A 14 -0.20 14.29 -18.72
C THR A 14 0.38 12.96 -19.23
N SER A 15 -0.42 12.05 -19.78
CA SER A 15 0.05 10.76 -20.27
C SER A 15 0.75 10.86 -21.63
N GLU A 16 0.23 11.66 -22.54
CA GLU A 16 0.78 11.86 -23.89
C GLU A 16 2.15 12.54 -23.85
N GLY A 17 2.29 13.58 -23.00
CA GLY A 17 3.58 14.25 -22.79
C GLY A 17 4.66 13.30 -22.26
N GLN A 18 4.33 12.47 -21.25
CA GLN A 18 5.26 11.48 -20.73
C GLN A 18 5.63 10.44 -21.79
N ARG A 19 4.65 10.02 -22.57
CA ARG A 19 4.87 9.07 -23.67
C ARG A 19 5.81 9.61 -24.71
N TYR A 20 5.55 10.81 -25.19
CA TYR A 20 6.40 11.50 -26.16
C TYR A 20 7.85 11.65 -25.66
N GLU A 21 8.04 12.07 -24.40
CA GLU A 21 9.37 12.21 -23.81
C GLU A 21 10.13 10.87 -23.78
N ILE A 22 9.45 9.78 -23.39
CA ILE A 22 10.05 8.45 -23.33
C ILE A 22 10.39 7.96 -24.75
N GLU A 23 9.47 8.08 -25.71
CA GLU A 23 9.69 7.67 -27.09
C GLU A 23 10.87 8.43 -27.73
N ASN A 24 10.94 9.74 -27.53
CA ASN A 24 12.04 10.58 -28.04
C ASN A 24 13.38 10.18 -27.42
N TRP A 25 13.42 9.98 -26.10
CA TRP A 25 14.63 9.56 -25.40
C TRP A 25 15.10 8.16 -25.83
N CYS A 26 14.18 7.23 -26.05
CA CYS A 26 14.48 5.89 -26.55
C CYS A 26 14.97 5.93 -27.99
N ARG A 27 14.36 6.74 -28.86
CA ARG A 27 14.78 6.93 -30.26
C ARG A 27 16.24 7.37 -30.37
N LEU A 28 16.67 8.31 -29.51
CA LEU A 28 18.07 8.78 -29.50
C LEU A 28 19.07 7.66 -29.09
N ARG A 29 18.60 6.57 -28.50
CA ARG A 29 19.39 5.43 -28.09
C ARG A 29 19.20 4.19 -28.96
N ASN A 30 18.45 4.31 -30.04
CA ASN A 30 18.03 3.19 -30.89
C ASN A 30 17.33 2.08 -30.08
N TRP A 31 16.52 2.48 -29.10
CA TRP A 31 15.75 1.58 -28.27
C TRP A 31 14.27 1.60 -28.68
N THR A 32 13.64 0.42 -28.61
CA THR A 32 12.20 0.23 -28.72
C THR A 32 11.65 -0.18 -27.37
N ILE A 33 10.48 0.31 -27.00
CA ILE A 33 9.76 -0.09 -25.79
C ILE A 33 8.94 -1.31 -26.10
N ASP A 34 9.18 -2.39 -25.35
CA ASP A 34 8.45 -3.66 -25.51
C ASP A 34 7.09 -3.62 -24.81
N ARG A 35 6.99 -2.91 -23.67
CA ARG A 35 5.74 -2.79 -22.89
C ARG A 35 5.56 -1.40 -22.29
N TRP A 36 4.35 -0.88 -22.45
CA TRP A 36 3.88 0.33 -21.80
C TRP A 36 3.04 -0.03 -20.58
N VAL A 37 3.38 0.55 -19.44
CA VAL A 37 2.68 0.40 -18.17
C VAL A 37 2.12 1.75 -17.78
N VAL A 38 0.83 1.95 -17.99
CA VAL A 38 0.13 3.18 -17.63
C VAL A 38 -0.68 2.92 -16.38
N GLU A 39 -0.53 3.78 -15.39
CA GLU A 39 -1.20 3.65 -14.11
C GLU A 39 -1.88 4.95 -13.71
N THR A 40 -3.19 4.88 -13.46
CA THR A 40 -3.95 5.97 -12.85
C THR A 40 -4.05 5.70 -11.36
N VAL A 41 -3.38 6.48 -10.52
CA VAL A 41 -3.35 6.23 -9.06
C VAL A 41 -3.97 7.37 -8.32
N SER A 42 -5.08 7.09 -7.65
CA SER A 42 -5.53 7.89 -6.51
C SER A 42 -4.68 7.57 -5.27
N GLY A 43 -4.27 8.52 -4.62
CA GLY A 43 -3.52 8.85 -3.42
C GLY A 43 -2.94 7.79 -2.49
N MET A 44 -3.46 6.61 -2.25
CA MET A 44 -3.14 5.83 -1.05
C MET A 44 -2.84 4.35 -1.24
N SER A 45 -2.63 3.87 -2.46
CA SER A 45 -2.38 2.45 -2.70
C SER A 45 -0.91 2.08 -2.47
N GLY A 46 -0.65 1.10 -1.62
CA GLY A 46 0.68 0.49 -1.46
C GLY A 46 1.18 -0.14 -2.76
N LEU A 47 2.50 -0.30 -2.90
CA LEU A 47 3.15 -0.78 -4.12
C LEU A 47 2.57 -2.11 -4.63
N ASP A 48 2.28 -3.05 -3.73
CA ASP A 48 1.78 -4.39 -4.09
C ASP A 48 0.40 -4.36 -4.78
N LYS A 49 -0.39 -3.32 -4.51
CA LYS A 49 -1.70 -3.13 -5.14
C LYS A 49 -1.63 -2.38 -6.46
N ARG A 50 -0.47 -1.80 -6.78
CA ARG A 50 -0.24 -0.99 -7.97
C ARG A 50 0.12 -1.85 -9.18
N THR A 51 -0.22 -1.35 -10.37
CA THR A 51 0.19 -1.97 -11.64
C THR A 51 1.71 -2.02 -11.76
N LEU A 52 2.42 -0.98 -11.26
CA LEU A 52 3.87 -0.96 -11.18
C LEU A 52 4.41 -2.14 -10.37
N GLY A 53 3.89 -2.38 -9.15
CA GLY A 53 4.32 -3.49 -8.31
C GLY A 53 4.16 -4.84 -9.01
N LYS A 54 2.97 -5.09 -9.57
CA LYS A 54 2.71 -6.31 -10.36
C LYS A 54 3.66 -6.46 -11.55
N THR A 55 4.04 -5.36 -12.19
CA THR A 55 4.99 -5.36 -13.31
C THR A 55 6.39 -5.68 -12.83
N LEU A 56 6.87 -5.02 -11.77
CA LEU A 56 8.18 -5.28 -11.18
C LEU A 56 8.36 -6.75 -10.74
N HIS A 57 7.30 -7.38 -10.22
CA HIS A 57 7.34 -8.81 -9.89
C HIS A 57 7.55 -9.70 -11.12
N LYS A 58 7.02 -9.33 -12.28
CA LYS A 58 7.14 -10.08 -13.54
C LYS A 58 8.45 -9.81 -14.28
N MET A 59 9.08 -8.68 -14.03
CA MET A 59 10.36 -8.32 -14.65
C MET A 59 11.48 -9.26 -14.20
N LYS A 60 12.44 -9.50 -15.09
CA LYS A 60 13.56 -10.41 -14.90
C LYS A 60 14.88 -9.62 -14.85
N GLU A 61 15.96 -10.30 -14.44
CA GLU A 61 17.32 -9.79 -14.54
C GLU A 61 17.62 -9.33 -15.97
N GLY A 62 18.23 -8.16 -16.12
CA GLY A 62 18.54 -7.54 -17.41
C GLY A 62 17.38 -6.78 -18.05
N ASP A 63 16.17 -6.79 -17.46
CA ASP A 63 15.08 -5.93 -17.93
C ASP A 63 15.36 -4.47 -17.58
N ILE A 64 14.72 -3.57 -18.34
CA ILE A 64 14.90 -2.13 -18.23
C ILE A 64 13.56 -1.47 -17.93
N LEU A 65 13.54 -0.59 -16.94
CA LEU A 65 12.40 0.28 -16.62
C LEU A 65 12.74 1.73 -16.95
N VAL A 66 11.95 2.38 -17.79
CA VAL A 66 12.13 3.79 -18.17
C VAL A 66 10.94 4.59 -17.64
N CYS A 67 11.20 5.73 -17.02
CA CYS A 67 10.19 6.70 -16.59
C CYS A 67 10.68 8.14 -16.89
N THR A 68 9.76 9.08 -16.91
CA THR A 68 10.12 10.49 -17.15
C THR A 68 10.85 11.11 -15.96
N GLU A 69 10.42 10.78 -14.73
CA GLU A 69 11.00 11.28 -13.49
C GLU A 69 10.75 10.26 -12.34
N LEU A 70 11.65 10.21 -11.36
CA LEU A 70 11.55 9.30 -10.22
C LEU A 70 10.28 9.51 -9.39
N SER A 71 9.76 10.73 -9.38
CA SER A 71 8.49 11.08 -8.72
C SER A 71 7.30 10.29 -9.27
N ARG A 72 7.39 9.73 -10.48
CA ARG A 72 6.36 8.84 -11.05
C ARG A 72 6.36 7.48 -10.41
N LEU A 73 7.53 6.97 -10.01
CA LEU A 73 7.63 5.66 -9.37
C LEU A 73 6.99 5.65 -7.99
N GLY A 74 7.22 6.70 -7.19
CA GLY A 74 6.69 6.81 -5.83
C GLY A 74 6.20 8.21 -5.50
N ARG A 75 5.42 8.35 -4.43
CA ARG A 75 4.89 9.64 -3.95
C ARG A 75 5.76 10.30 -2.91
N ASN A 76 6.56 9.53 -2.25
CA ASN A 76 7.55 9.99 -1.31
C ASN A 76 8.88 9.30 -1.60
N MET A 77 9.92 9.89 -1.09
CA MET A 77 11.28 9.41 -1.28
C MET A 77 11.45 7.95 -0.82
N MET A 78 10.83 7.55 0.28
CA MET A 78 10.88 6.18 0.81
C MET A 78 10.35 5.14 -0.17
N MET A 79 9.23 5.44 -0.83
CA MET A 79 8.65 4.54 -1.84
C MET A 79 9.55 4.45 -3.07
N VAL A 80 10.08 5.57 -3.54
CA VAL A 80 11.05 5.59 -4.67
C VAL A 80 12.27 4.74 -4.34
N MET A 81 12.85 4.94 -3.16
CA MET A 81 14.02 4.19 -2.70
C MET A 81 13.75 2.69 -2.57
N SER A 82 12.58 2.31 -2.03
CA SER A 82 12.18 0.90 -1.93
C SER A 82 12.07 0.25 -3.31
N ILE A 83 11.55 0.98 -4.30
CA ILE A 83 11.44 0.51 -5.69
C ILE A 83 12.82 0.37 -6.32
N LEU A 84 13.69 1.38 -6.17
CA LEU A 84 15.05 1.34 -6.72
C LEU A 84 15.87 0.22 -6.09
N ASN A 85 15.77 0.02 -4.78
CA ASN A 85 16.43 -1.09 -4.09
C ASN A 85 15.93 -2.45 -4.60
N TYR A 86 14.62 -2.61 -4.77
CA TYR A 86 14.04 -3.82 -5.34
C TYR A 86 14.56 -4.08 -6.76
N CYS A 87 14.61 -3.04 -7.61
CA CYS A 87 15.16 -3.14 -8.97
C CYS A 87 16.64 -3.54 -8.95
N SER A 88 17.44 -2.92 -8.06
CA SER A 88 18.85 -3.25 -7.88
C SER A 88 19.07 -4.71 -7.48
N GLN A 89 18.31 -5.21 -6.50
CA GLN A 89 18.39 -6.60 -6.05
C GLN A 89 18.04 -7.60 -7.17
N LYS A 90 17.08 -7.23 -8.02
CA LYS A 90 16.69 -8.04 -9.19
C LYS A 90 17.54 -7.79 -10.43
N LYS A 91 18.55 -6.91 -10.36
CA LYS A 91 19.38 -6.49 -11.49
C LYS A 91 18.55 -5.94 -12.65
N ILE A 92 17.49 -5.19 -12.33
CA ILE A 92 16.68 -4.45 -13.28
C ILE A 92 17.27 -3.05 -13.38
N SER A 93 17.57 -2.59 -14.59
CA SER A 93 18.06 -1.24 -14.81
C SER A 93 16.89 -0.24 -14.81
N VAL A 94 17.08 0.91 -14.18
CA VAL A 94 16.06 1.98 -14.13
C VAL A 94 16.63 3.27 -14.70
N TYR A 95 15.89 3.86 -15.63
CA TYR A 95 16.24 5.14 -16.24
C TYR A 95 15.16 6.18 -15.94
N SER A 96 15.59 7.32 -15.39
CA SER A 96 14.76 8.51 -15.21
C SER A 96 15.29 9.64 -16.10
N ILE A 97 14.46 10.09 -17.03
CA ILE A 97 14.88 10.98 -18.12
C ILE A 97 15.21 12.37 -17.59
N LYS A 98 14.27 13.01 -16.89
CA LYS A 98 14.41 14.38 -16.38
C LYS A 98 15.44 14.50 -15.28
N ASP A 99 15.49 13.49 -14.41
CA ASP A 99 16.43 13.45 -13.30
C ASP A 99 17.86 13.09 -13.78
N ARG A 100 18.01 12.69 -15.05
CA ARG A 100 19.28 12.15 -15.60
C ARG A 100 19.86 11.06 -14.74
N PHE A 101 18.96 10.23 -14.19
CA PHE A 101 19.32 9.16 -13.25
C PHE A 101 19.29 7.83 -13.96
N GLU A 102 20.33 7.04 -13.70
CA GLU A 102 20.48 5.67 -14.18
C GLU A 102 20.84 4.76 -13.01
N LEU A 103 20.02 3.73 -12.79
CA LEU A 103 20.34 2.58 -11.96
C LEU A 103 20.66 1.41 -12.88
N SER A 104 21.93 1.06 -12.98
CA SER A 104 22.42 -0.07 -13.77
C SER A 104 23.29 -0.98 -12.90
N ASP A 105 23.84 -2.06 -13.45
CA ASP A 105 24.72 -2.97 -12.68
C ASP A 105 26.15 -2.42 -12.49
N THR A 106 26.32 -1.11 -12.55
CA THR A 106 27.61 -0.46 -12.29
C THR A 106 27.86 -0.25 -10.80
N ILE A 107 29.15 -0.15 -10.41
CA ILE A 107 29.55 0.11 -9.01
C ILE A 107 28.94 1.41 -8.50
N ASN A 108 28.92 2.47 -9.33
CA ASN A 108 28.34 3.75 -8.96
C ASN A 108 26.83 3.63 -8.67
N SER A 109 26.09 2.88 -9.48
CA SER A 109 24.67 2.61 -9.26
C SER A 109 24.42 1.83 -7.97
N LYS A 110 25.29 0.87 -7.64
CA LYS A 110 25.22 0.11 -6.38
C LYS A 110 25.48 1.01 -5.16
N ILE A 111 26.46 1.91 -5.24
CA ILE A 111 26.71 2.90 -4.18
C ILE A 111 25.50 3.82 -3.97
N ILE A 112 24.90 4.32 -5.05
CA ILE A 112 23.70 5.15 -4.98
C ILE A 112 22.53 4.38 -4.37
N ALA A 113 22.29 3.13 -4.79
CA ALA A 113 21.24 2.29 -4.24
C ALA A 113 21.47 1.99 -2.75
N PHE A 114 22.71 1.77 -2.34
CA PHE A 114 23.08 1.59 -0.93
C PHE A 114 22.84 2.87 -0.12
N ALA A 115 23.28 4.03 -0.61
CA ALA A 115 23.05 5.32 0.04
C ALA A 115 21.55 5.60 0.22
N PHE A 116 20.74 5.28 -0.78
CA PHE A 116 19.29 5.40 -0.72
C PHE A 116 18.68 4.45 0.31
N SER A 117 19.14 3.19 0.36
CA SER A 117 18.66 2.22 1.36
C SER A 117 18.95 2.70 2.79
N LEU A 118 20.16 3.22 3.01
CA LEU A 118 20.56 3.77 4.30
C LEU A 118 19.73 4.99 4.69
N ALA A 119 19.50 5.93 3.78
CA ALA A 119 18.65 7.09 4.02
C ALA A 119 17.21 6.69 4.39
N ALA A 120 16.66 5.68 3.68
CA ALA A 120 15.34 5.14 3.97
C ALA A 120 15.26 4.48 5.35
N GLU A 121 16.31 3.81 5.78
CA GLU A 121 16.39 3.19 7.12
C GLU A 121 16.47 4.26 8.21
N ILE A 122 17.30 5.27 8.03
CA ILE A 122 17.42 6.40 8.97
C ILE A 122 16.07 7.11 9.13
N GLU A 123 15.35 7.39 8.02
CA GLU A 123 14.04 8.05 8.08
C GLU A 123 13.01 7.18 8.84
N ARG A 124 12.96 5.86 8.61
CA ARG A 124 12.09 4.94 9.37
C ARG A 124 12.40 4.98 10.86
N ASN A 125 13.69 4.97 11.22
CA ASN A 125 14.11 5.02 12.61
C ASN A 125 13.69 6.33 13.27
N LEU A 126 13.86 7.48 12.59
CA LEU A 126 13.42 8.78 13.08
C LEU A 126 11.90 8.86 13.28
N ILE A 127 11.11 8.33 12.31
CA ILE A 127 9.66 8.27 12.45
C ILE A 127 9.26 7.39 13.64
N SER A 128 9.90 6.23 13.79
CA SER A 128 9.66 5.31 14.91
C SER A 128 9.99 5.98 16.26
N GLN A 129 11.12 6.66 16.33
CA GLN A 129 11.53 7.39 17.53
C GLN A 129 10.53 8.49 17.88
N ARG A 130 10.18 9.37 16.95
CA ARG A 130 9.17 10.43 17.15
C ARG A 130 7.83 9.87 17.60
N THR A 131 7.42 8.73 17.02
CA THR A 131 6.16 8.07 17.41
C THR A 131 6.23 7.56 18.85
N ARG A 132 7.36 6.93 19.25
CA ARG A 132 7.56 6.47 20.64
C ARG A 132 7.55 7.62 21.62
N GLU A 133 8.27 8.71 21.32
CA GLU A 133 8.31 9.92 22.14
C GLU A 133 6.91 10.53 22.31
N ALA A 134 6.16 10.67 21.22
CA ALA A 134 4.79 11.19 21.25
C ALA A 134 3.83 10.28 22.05
N LEU A 135 3.99 8.96 21.96
CA LEU A 135 3.19 8.01 22.75
C LEU A 135 3.60 8.02 24.23
N SER A 136 4.89 8.16 24.55
CA SER A 136 5.38 8.30 25.92
C SER A 136 4.82 9.56 26.57
N ALA A 137 4.94 10.72 25.91
CA ALA A 137 4.40 11.97 26.41
C ALA A 137 2.87 11.89 26.68
N LYS A 138 2.11 11.23 25.79
CA LYS A 138 0.67 11.00 26.01
C LYS A 138 0.41 10.09 27.20
N LYS A 139 1.23 9.06 27.40
CA LYS A 139 1.12 8.16 28.55
C LYS A 139 1.43 8.87 29.86
N GLU A 140 2.47 9.71 29.89
CA GLU A 140 2.82 10.54 31.04
C GLU A 140 1.75 11.58 31.38
N ALA A 141 1.09 12.14 30.35
CA ALA A 141 -0.09 13.00 30.49
C ALA A 141 -1.35 12.25 30.95
N GLY A 142 -1.27 10.95 31.28
CA GLY A 142 -2.40 10.16 31.74
C GLY A 142 -3.40 9.77 30.63
N ILE A 143 -3.08 10.07 29.36
CA ILE A 143 -3.96 9.75 28.22
C ILE A 143 -3.87 8.25 27.95
N ARG A 144 -4.99 7.55 28.07
CA ARG A 144 -5.06 6.12 27.77
C ARG A 144 -4.89 5.86 26.28
N LEU A 145 -3.83 5.15 25.94
CA LEU A 145 -3.53 4.76 24.56
C LEU A 145 -4.26 3.45 24.18
N GLY A 146 -4.53 3.29 22.91
CA GLY A 146 -5.15 2.10 22.34
C GLY A 146 -6.65 2.25 22.08
N ARG A 147 -7.31 1.13 21.82
CA ARG A 147 -8.74 1.12 21.51
C ARG A 147 -9.54 1.57 22.75
N PRO A 148 -10.49 2.51 22.62
CA PRO A 148 -11.38 2.90 23.71
C PRO A 148 -12.07 1.66 24.30
N LYS A 149 -12.18 1.60 25.65
CA LYS A 149 -12.99 0.57 26.28
C LYS A 149 -14.46 0.83 25.97
N GLY A 150 -15.16 -0.22 25.65
CA GLY A 150 -16.60 -0.16 25.40
C GLY A 150 -17.03 -0.92 24.16
N LYS A 151 -18.33 -1.02 23.99
CA LYS A 151 -18.94 -1.69 22.85
C LYS A 151 -18.90 -0.78 21.63
N THR A 152 -18.56 -1.34 20.48
CA THR A 152 -18.65 -0.60 19.20
C THR A 152 -20.11 -0.32 18.87
N GLU A 153 -20.37 0.69 18.04
CA GLU A 153 -21.70 0.98 17.48
C GLU A 153 -22.37 -0.28 16.89
N LYS A 154 -21.58 -1.10 16.19
CA LYS A 154 -22.07 -2.37 15.64
C LYS A 154 -22.45 -3.40 16.72
N GLN A 155 -21.73 -3.41 17.85
CA GLN A 155 -22.08 -4.27 18.97
C GLN A 155 -23.32 -3.80 19.70
N LYS A 156 -23.48 -2.49 19.91
CA LYS A 156 -24.69 -1.90 20.50
C LYS A 156 -25.91 -2.24 19.66
N ARG A 157 -25.83 -2.02 18.35
CA ARG A 157 -26.89 -2.35 17.40
C ARG A 157 -27.22 -3.84 17.36
N PHE A 158 -26.20 -4.71 17.50
CA PHE A 158 -26.44 -6.14 17.64
C PHE A 158 -27.21 -6.47 18.90
N GLU A 159 -26.86 -5.90 20.06
CA GLU A 159 -27.53 -6.14 21.34
C GLU A 159 -28.97 -5.67 21.31
N GLU A 160 -29.24 -4.51 20.75
CA GLU A 160 -30.61 -3.98 20.57
C GLU A 160 -31.47 -4.94 19.72
N MET A 161 -30.88 -5.54 18.70
CA MET A 161 -31.56 -6.46 17.79
C MET A 161 -31.50 -7.93 18.23
N LEU A 162 -30.80 -8.26 19.31
CA LEU A 162 -30.57 -9.63 19.76
C LEU A 162 -31.86 -10.44 19.93
N PRO A 163 -32.94 -9.93 20.57
CA PRO A 163 -34.19 -10.67 20.69
C PRO A 163 -34.83 -11.03 19.34
N ALA A 164 -34.80 -10.09 18.40
CA ALA A 164 -35.28 -10.30 17.03
C ALA A 164 -34.44 -11.31 16.25
N ILE A 165 -33.11 -11.26 16.43
CA ILE A 165 -32.17 -12.20 15.81
C ILE A 165 -32.39 -13.64 16.32
N LEU A 166 -32.58 -13.81 17.63
CA LEU A 166 -32.84 -15.11 18.24
C LEU A 166 -34.17 -15.68 17.75
N LYS A 167 -35.23 -14.87 17.68
CA LYS A 167 -36.53 -15.27 17.13
C LYS A 167 -36.44 -15.67 15.66
N ALA A 168 -35.75 -14.90 14.85
CA ALA A 168 -35.54 -15.19 13.43
C ALA A 168 -34.72 -16.47 13.24
N LYS A 169 -33.72 -16.70 14.09
CA LYS A 169 -32.94 -17.94 14.11
C LYS A 169 -33.82 -19.15 14.43
N ALA A 170 -34.69 -19.06 15.44
CA ALA A 170 -35.62 -20.13 15.81
C ALA A 170 -36.57 -20.44 14.63
N ASN A 171 -36.93 -19.46 13.83
CA ASN A 171 -37.75 -19.61 12.62
C ASN A 171 -36.93 -20.08 11.37
N GLY A 172 -35.69 -20.54 11.55
CA GLY A 172 -34.87 -21.10 10.46
C GLY A 172 -34.26 -20.09 9.49
N VAL A 173 -34.27 -18.79 9.80
CA VAL A 173 -33.69 -17.75 8.90
C VAL A 173 -32.16 -17.92 8.79
N PRO A 174 -31.59 -18.00 7.56
CA PRO A 174 -30.17 -18.18 7.38
C PRO A 174 -29.32 -17.05 7.98
N TYR A 175 -28.21 -17.39 8.61
CA TYR A 175 -27.27 -16.41 9.19
C TYR A 175 -26.76 -15.36 8.20
N LYS A 176 -26.69 -15.68 6.90
CA LYS A 176 -26.29 -14.75 5.86
C LYS A 176 -27.25 -13.55 5.79
N LEU A 177 -28.54 -13.82 5.74
CA LEU A 177 -29.61 -12.79 5.71
C LEU A 177 -29.63 -11.94 6.99
N LEU A 178 -29.43 -12.56 8.15
CA LEU A 178 -29.37 -11.83 9.43
C LEU A 178 -28.15 -10.91 9.50
N ALA A 179 -27.01 -11.37 9.03
CA ALA A 179 -25.78 -10.56 8.98
C ALA A 179 -25.90 -9.37 8.01
N GLU A 180 -26.55 -9.58 6.87
CA GLU A 180 -26.83 -8.53 5.88
C GLU A 180 -27.73 -7.42 6.47
N LYS A 181 -28.79 -7.78 7.17
CA LYS A 181 -29.69 -6.82 7.86
C LYS A 181 -28.97 -5.99 8.92
N LEU A 182 -27.95 -6.57 9.57
CA LEU A 182 -27.14 -5.89 10.58
C LEU A 182 -25.97 -5.09 9.96
N GLY A 183 -25.74 -5.20 8.65
CA GLY A 183 -24.59 -4.57 8.00
C GLY A 183 -23.23 -5.09 8.49
N ILE A 184 -23.16 -6.38 8.88
CA ILE A 184 -21.95 -7.03 9.38
C ILE A 184 -21.63 -8.31 8.59
N HIS A 185 -20.37 -8.75 8.63
CA HIS A 185 -20.00 -10.03 8.02
C HIS A 185 -20.54 -11.22 8.85
N ARG A 186 -20.92 -12.32 8.19
CA ARG A 186 -21.46 -13.53 8.81
C ARG A 186 -20.60 -14.04 9.99
N ASN A 187 -19.28 -14.04 9.84
CA ASN A 187 -18.36 -14.48 10.91
C ASN A 187 -18.39 -13.56 12.13
N THR A 188 -18.69 -12.27 11.94
CA THR A 188 -18.87 -11.31 13.04
C THR A 188 -20.16 -11.60 13.81
N LEU A 189 -21.24 -11.91 13.11
CA LEU A 189 -22.50 -12.35 13.73
C LEU A 189 -22.29 -13.63 14.57
N TYR A 190 -21.60 -14.62 14.00
CA TYR A 190 -21.28 -15.87 14.72
C TYR A 190 -20.49 -15.61 16.01
N ARG A 191 -19.48 -14.74 15.94
CA ARG A 191 -18.66 -14.37 17.10
C ARG A 191 -19.48 -13.67 18.18
N TYR A 192 -20.40 -12.80 17.80
CA TYR A 192 -21.27 -12.12 18.75
C TYR A 192 -22.24 -13.08 19.43
N LEU A 193 -22.89 -13.96 18.69
CA LEU A 193 -23.78 -14.99 19.25
C LEU A 193 -23.04 -15.98 20.17
N LYS A 194 -21.80 -16.33 19.82
CA LYS A 194 -20.96 -17.20 20.65
C LYS A 194 -20.58 -16.51 21.97
N ALA A 195 -20.27 -15.22 21.92
CA ALA A 195 -19.90 -14.45 23.11
C ALA A 195 -21.07 -14.30 24.10
N GLU A 196 -22.31 -14.22 23.63
CA GLU A 196 -23.52 -14.18 24.48
C GLU A 196 -23.83 -15.54 25.12
N ASN A 197 -23.56 -16.65 24.42
CA ASN A 197 -23.80 -18.01 24.95
C ASN A 197 -22.69 -18.51 25.91
N THR A 198 -21.61 -17.72 26.08
CA THR A 198 -20.54 -18.07 27.03
C THR A 198 -20.83 -17.37 28.35
N PRO A 199 -21.03 -18.07 29.48
CA PRO A 199 -21.28 -17.44 30.76
C PRO A 199 -20.14 -16.49 31.10
N ARG A 200 -20.47 -15.22 31.39
CA ARG A 200 -19.50 -14.24 31.86
C ARG A 200 -18.86 -14.76 33.13
N LYS A 201 -17.56 -15.06 33.09
CA LYS A 201 -16.80 -15.25 34.32
C LYS A 201 -16.91 -13.90 35.07
N THR A 202 -17.63 -13.92 36.16
CA THR A 202 -17.59 -12.87 37.17
C THR A 202 -16.19 -12.81 37.70
N GLU A 203 -15.41 -11.84 37.27
CA GLU A 203 -14.17 -11.47 37.95
C GLU A 203 -14.56 -10.77 39.27
N ASN A 204 -14.37 -11.50 40.36
CA ASN A 204 -14.25 -10.89 41.70
C ASN A 204 -12.95 -10.10 41.79
#